data_57aab92f03833d9402d8bd3c77f1d241
#
_entry.id   57aab92f03833d9402d8bd3c77f1d241
#
_cell.length_a   1.000
_cell.length_b   1.000
_cell.length_c   1.000
_cell.angle_alpha   90.00
_cell.angle_beta   90.00
_cell.angle_gamma   90.00
#
_symmetry.space_group_name_H-M   'P 1'
#
loop_
_entity.id
_entity.type
_entity.pdbx_description
1 polymer ?
#
loop_
_entity_poly.entity_id
_entity_poly.type
_entity_poly.pdbx_seq_one_letter_code
_entity_poly.pdbx_strand_id
1 'polypeptide(L)'
;PITICGDTHGQFYDLLKIFEVCGWPPETRYIFLGDYVDRANQSIENMMLLLTLKATFPDDVHLLRGNHECASINRIYGFYDECKRRYHVRLWKTFADMFNCMPICGLIDGKILCMHGGISPELYDLKVIHNVKRPQDVPEFGLMCDLLWSDPEPELRGWAESERGVSYVFGYEVIEEFNRHHNLDLIVRAHQVVEDGYEFHANRQLVTIFSAPNYCGEFDNAGGLMQIDADMVCSFKIIKPSDSRKPD
;
A
#
# COMPACT_ATOMS: atom_id res chain seq x y z
N PRO A 1 13.55 -9.92 10.27
CA PRO A 1 12.48 -8.99 10.67
C PRO A 1 12.18 -7.98 9.58
N ILE A 2 10.89 -7.61 9.41
CA ILE A 2 10.46 -6.60 8.45
C ILE A 2 9.24 -5.84 9.00
N THR A 3 9.15 -4.54 8.72
CA THR A 3 8.00 -3.69 9.04
C THR A 3 7.19 -3.43 7.78
N ILE A 4 5.89 -3.71 7.81
CA ILE A 4 4.95 -3.49 6.72
C ILE A 4 4.16 -2.22 7.02
N CYS A 5 4.12 -1.29 6.06
CA CYS A 5 3.41 -0.03 6.12
C CYS A 5 2.37 0.04 5.00
N GLY A 6 1.16 0.51 5.31
CA GLY A 6 0.13 0.83 4.32
C GLY A 6 0.25 2.25 3.78
N ASP A 7 -0.87 2.82 3.39
CA ASP A 7 -1.02 4.13 2.78
C ASP A 7 -0.38 5.25 3.63
N THR A 8 0.29 6.18 2.97
CA THR A 8 0.89 7.36 3.63
C THR A 8 0.40 8.69 3.06
N HIS A 9 -0.10 8.71 1.83
CA HIS A 9 -0.82 9.79 1.17
C HIS A 9 -0.27 11.21 1.43
N GLY A 10 1.06 11.39 1.27
CA GLY A 10 1.70 12.69 1.45
C GLY A 10 1.69 13.23 2.88
N GLN A 11 1.38 12.38 3.88
CA GLN A 11 1.44 12.73 5.30
C GLN A 11 2.88 12.59 5.82
N PHE A 12 3.76 13.48 5.38
CA PHE A 12 5.20 13.38 5.56
C PHE A 12 5.65 13.29 7.02
N TYR A 13 5.04 14.05 7.92
CA TYR A 13 5.41 14.01 9.34
C TYR A 13 5.00 12.69 10.00
N ASP A 14 3.92 12.05 9.55
CA ASP A 14 3.55 10.73 10.03
C ASP A 14 4.49 9.66 9.48
N LEU A 15 4.97 9.80 8.23
CA LEU A 15 6.05 8.95 7.71
C LEU A 15 7.34 9.08 8.53
N LEU A 16 7.74 10.29 8.92
CA LEU A 16 8.89 10.48 9.82
C LEU A 16 8.65 9.78 11.17
N LYS A 17 7.42 9.88 11.69
CA LYS A 17 7.04 9.21 12.94
C LYS A 17 7.14 7.69 12.86
N ILE A 18 6.82 7.09 11.69
CA ILE A 18 7.04 5.65 11.44
C ILE A 18 8.51 5.29 11.71
N PHE A 19 9.46 6.02 11.12
CA PHE A 19 10.88 5.75 11.30
C PHE A 19 11.37 6.03 12.72
N GLU A 20 10.84 7.05 13.40
CA GLU A 20 11.15 7.30 14.82
C GLU A 20 10.72 6.15 15.73
N VAL A 21 9.55 5.55 15.47
CA VAL A 21 8.96 4.50 16.32
C VAL A 21 9.52 3.11 16.00
N CYS A 22 9.80 2.84 14.74
CA CYS A 22 10.21 1.51 14.28
C CYS A 22 11.71 1.37 14.00
N GLY A 23 12.44 2.49 13.92
CA GLY A 23 13.86 2.54 13.55
C GLY A 23 14.05 2.87 12.07
N TRP A 24 15.23 3.37 11.73
CA TRP A 24 15.61 3.73 10.36
C TRP A 24 16.25 2.55 9.62
N PRO A 25 16.17 2.50 8.27
CA PRO A 25 17.04 1.61 7.50
C PRO A 25 18.54 1.98 7.70
N PRO A 26 19.46 1.01 7.67
CA PRO A 26 19.26 -0.42 7.40
C PRO A 26 18.92 -1.27 8.65
N GLU A 27 18.90 -0.69 9.86
CA GLU A 27 18.63 -1.41 11.10
C GLU A 27 17.22 -2.04 11.10
N THR A 28 16.27 -1.37 10.45
CA THR A 28 14.91 -1.88 10.24
C THR A 28 14.62 -2.00 8.76
N ARG A 29 14.16 -3.18 8.34
CA ARG A 29 13.68 -3.42 6.98
C ARG A 29 12.22 -3.01 6.82
N TYR A 30 11.87 -2.51 5.64
CA TYR A 30 10.54 -2.03 5.34
C TYR A 30 9.99 -2.56 4.03
N ILE A 31 8.70 -2.85 4.02
CA ILE A 31 7.89 -2.93 2.82
C ILE A 31 6.71 -1.97 2.95
N PHE A 32 6.59 -1.04 2.00
CA PHE A 32 5.47 -0.13 1.87
C PHE A 32 4.54 -0.63 0.78
N LEU A 33 3.25 -0.63 1.05
CA LEU A 33 2.26 -1.27 0.20
C LEU A 33 1.68 -0.36 -0.89
N GLY A 34 2.15 0.90 -1.01
CA GLY A 34 1.67 1.84 -2.01
C GLY A 34 0.94 3.04 -1.42
N ASP A 35 0.37 3.85 -2.30
CA ASP A 35 -0.36 5.08 -1.99
C ASP A 35 0.45 6.08 -1.16
N TYR A 36 1.52 6.53 -1.80
CA TYR A 36 2.45 7.52 -1.21
C TYR A 36 2.02 8.95 -1.46
N VAL A 37 1.26 9.18 -2.52
CA VAL A 37 0.90 10.48 -3.06
C VAL A 37 -0.60 10.77 -2.92
N ASP A 38 -0.99 12.01 -3.21
CA ASP A 38 -2.36 12.52 -3.15
C ASP A 38 -2.91 12.74 -1.73
N ARG A 39 -4.03 13.43 -1.65
CA ARG A 39 -4.81 13.72 -0.45
C ARG A 39 -4.17 14.76 0.45
N ALA A 40 -2.98 14.52 1.01
CA ALA A 40 -2.23 15.53 1.74
C ALA A 40 -1.28 16.30 0.81
N ASN A 41 -0.62 17.32 1.34
CA ASN A 41 0.09 18.34 0.55
C ASN A 41 1.63 18.21 0.57
N GLN A 42 2.16 17.09 1.07
CA GLN A 42 3.61 16.80 1.13
C GLN A 42 3.94 15.46 0.45
N SER A 43 3.30 15.20 -0.68
CA SER A 43 3.53 13.98 -1.48
C SER A 43 4.94 13.94 -2.06
N ILE A 44 5.49 15.09 -2.44
CA ILE A 44 6.85 15.19 -2.98
C ILE A 44 7.87 14.81 -1.92
N GLU A 45 7.78 15.37 -0.70
CA GLU A 45 8.66 15.03 0.41
C GLU A 45 8.55 13.54 0.77
N ASN A 46 7.33 13.05 0.82
CA ASN A 46 7.04 11.65 1.11
C ASN A 46 7.75 10.71 0.13
N MET A 47 7.53 10.91 -1.17
CA MET A 47 8.16 10.12 -2.22
C MET A 47 9.68 10.29 -2.25
N MET A 48 10.19 11.52 -2.13
CA MET A 48 11.64 11.78 -2.20
C MET A 48 12.38 11.12 -1.05
N LEU A 49 11.84 11.12 0.17
CA LEU A 49 12.43 10.40 1.30
C LEU A 49 12.47 8.90 1.02
N LEU A 50 11.33 8.30 0.66
CA LEU A 50 11.22 6.86 0.39
C LEU A 50 12.14 6.41 -0.76
N LEU A 51 12.21 7.18 -1.85
CA LEU A 51 13.12 6.88 -2.97
C LEU A 51 14.59 7.02 -2.59
N THR A 52 14.93 8.00 -1.76
CA THR A 52 16.29 8.17 -1.24
C THR A 52 16.68 6.98 -0.37
N LEU A 53 15.80 6.55 0.52
CA LEU A 53 16.02 5.37 1.35
C LEU A 53 16.13 4.09 0.49
N LYS A 54 15.25 3.94 -0.52
CA LYS A 54 15.32 2.80 -1.45
C LYS A 54 16.63 2.78 -2.24
N ALA A 55 17.10 3.92 -2.71
CA ALA A 55 18.36 4.03 -3.46
C ALA A 55 19.58 3.77 -2.56
N THR A 56 19.52 4.15 -1.29
CA THR A 56 20.62 4.00 -0.33
C THR A 56 20.66 2.57 0.26
N PHE A 57 19.50 2.00 0.54
CA PHE A 57 19.32 0.70 1.19
C PHE A 57 18.42 -0.21 0.36
N PRO A 58 18.85 -0.62 -0.85
CA PRO A 58 17.99 -1.32 -1.81
C PRO A 58 17.48 -2.68 -1.32
N ASP A 59 18.19 -3.33 -0.42
CA ASP A 59 17.84 -4.65 0.12
C ASP A 59 16.97 -4.55 1.39
N ASP A 60 16.87 -3.36 1.97
CA ASP A 60 16.15 -3.15 3.23
C ASP A 60 14.87 -2.31 3.07
N VAL A 61 14.69 -1.63 1.94
CA VAL A 61 13.50 -0.82 1.65
C VAL A 61 12.82 -1.30 0.37
N HIS A 62 11.59 -1.77 0.49
CA HIS A 62 10.78 -2.24 -0.61
C HIS A 62 9.54 -1.35 -0.78
N LEU A 63 9.32 -0.85 -2.00
CA LEU A 63 8.20 0.04 -2.31
C LEU A 63 7.30 -0.64 -3.34
N LEU A 64 6.12 -1.05 -2.94
CA LEU A 64 5.10 -1.55 -3.85
C LEU A 64 4.30 -0.39 -4.45
N ARG A 65 3.68 -0.61 -5.59
CA ARG A 65 2.81 0.34 -6.26
C ARG A 65 1.41 0.30 -5.66
N GLY A 66 0.82 1.46 -5.37
CA GLY A 66 -0.59 1.63 -5.07
C GLY A 66 -1.37 2.14 -6.28
N ASN A 67 -2.69 2.24 -6.16
CA ASN A 67 -3.53 2.73 -7.24
C ASN A 67 -3.40 4.25 -7.46
N HIS A 68 -2.93 5.01 -6.46
CA HIS A 68 -2.60 6.43 -6.62
C HIS A 68 -1.25 6.67 -7.32
N GLU A 69 -0.39 5.68 -7.43
CA GLU A 69 0.80 5.73 -8.27
C GLU A 69 0.44 5.47 -9.76
N CYS A 70 -0.59 6.19 -10.22
CA CYS A 70 -1.19 6.14 -11.55
C CYS A 70 -1.49 7.55 -12.05
N ALA A 71 -1.09 7.87 -13.27
CA ALA A 71 -1.20 9.23 -13.82
C ALA A 71 -2.66 9.72 -13.89
N SER A 72 -3.62 8.86 -14.23
CA SER A 72 -5.05 9.20 -14.28
C SER A 72 -5.62 9.54 -12.90
N ILE A 73 -5.13 8.91 -11.84
CA ILE A 73 -5.58 9.10 -10.47
C ILE A 73 -4.90 10.32 -9.84
N ASN A 74 -3.58 10.35 -9.80
CA ASN A 74 -2.85 11.42 -9.09
C ASN A 74 -2.87 12.77 -9.81
N ARG A 75 -3.40 12.82 -11.03
CA ARG A 75 -3.75 14.07 -11.71
C ARG A 75 -4.96 14.77 -11.08
N ILE A 76 -5.86 13.99 -10.45
CA ILE A 76 -7.15 14.48 -9.92
C ILE A 76 -7.05 14.75 -8.41
N TYR A 77 -6.32 13.91 -7.67
CA TYR A 77 -6.35 13.89 -6.20
C TYR A 77 -5.24 14.69 -5.51
N GLY A 78 -4.44 15.48 -6.27
CA GLY A 78 -3.61 16.54 -5.70
C GLY A 78 -2.13 16.51 -6.10
N PHE A 79 -1.53 15.36 -6.38
CA PHE A 79 -0.09 15.26 -6.64
C PHE A 79 0.38 16.03 -7.90
N TYR A 80 -0.43 15.99 -8.98
CA TYR A 80 -0.14 16.78 -10.18
C TYR A 80 -0.07 18.28 -9.86
N ASP A 81 -1.06 18.79 -9.14
CA ASP A 81 -1.12 20.20 -8.77
C ASP A 81 0.00 20.60 -7.79
N GLU A 82 0.36 19.70 -6.88
CA GLU A 82 1.52 19.91 -5.98
C GLU A 82 2.82 20.05 -6.78
N CYS A 83 3.09 19.11 -7.70
CA CYS A 83 4.27 19.18 -8.58
C CYS A 83 4.27 20.44 -9.45
N LYS A 84 3.14 20.76 -10.09
CA LYS A 84 3.00 21.92 -10.98
C LYS A 84 3.21 23.23 -10.24
N ARG A 85 2.63 23.39 -9.06
CA ARG A 85 2.66 24.62 -8.27
C ARG A 85 4.02 24.85 -7.63
N ARG A 86 4.64 23.82 -7.07
CA ARG A 86 5.91 23.94 -6.30
C ARG A 86 7.14 23.84 -7.19
N TYR A 87 7.02 23.15 -8.32
CA TYR A 87 8.11 22.93 -9.28
C TYR A 87 7.62 23.15 -10.72
N HIS A 88 7.40 22.05 -11.47
CA HIS A 88 6.90 22.08 -12.86
C HIS A 88 6.33 20.72 -13.27
N VAL A 89 5.49 20.70 -14.31
CA VAL A 89 4.82 19.50 -14.81
C VAL A 89 5.78 18.37 -15.22
N ARG A 90 7.02 18.72 -15.64
CA ARG A 90 8.03 17.70 -15.97
C ARG A 90 8.38 16.82 -14.77
N LEU A 91 8.40 17.38 -13.55
CA LEU A 91 8.62 16.59 -12.34
C LEU A 91 7.54 15.53 -12.18
N TRP A 92 6.28 15.90 -12.30
CA TRP A 92 5.16 14.95 -12.25
C TRP A 92 5.29 13.83 -13.30
N LYS A 93 5.66 14.17 -14.55
CA LYS A 93 5.90 13.16 -15.60
C LYS A 93 7.02 12.19 -15.22
N THR A 94 8.11 12.70 -14.63
CA THR A 94 9.23 11.87 -14.16
C THR A 94 8.78 10.90 -13.06
N PHE A 95 7.94 11.35 -12.14
CA PHE A 95 7.34 10.45 -11.14
C PHE A 95 6.42 9.41 -11.79
N ALA A 96 5.58 9.78 -12.76
CA ALA A 96 4.72 8.85 -13.47
C ALA A 96 5.52 7.74 -14.19
N ASP A 97 6.63 8.11 -14.85
CA ASP A 97 7.54 7.14 -15.48
C ASP A 97 8.15 6.18 -14.44
N MET A 98 8.53 6.69 -13.27
CA MET A 98 9.07 5.88 -12.18
C MET A 98 7.98 4.97 -11.58
N PHE A 99 6.75 5.47 -11.34
CA PHE A 99 5.64 4.68 -10.84
C PHE A 99 5.32 3.48 -11.75
N ASN A 100 5.45 3.66 -13.07
CA ASN A 100 5.25 2.59 -14.04
C ASN A 100 6.27 1.45 -13.91
N CYS A 101 7.39 1.67 -13.22
CA CYS A 101 8.42 0.67 -12.98
C CYS A 101 8.25 -0.06 -11.63
N MET A 102 7.38 0.42 -10.73
CA MET A 102 7.26 -0.13 -9.38
C MET A 102 6.72 -1.57 -9.38
N PRO A 103 7.20 -2.43 -8.45
CA PRO A 103 6.62 -3.75 -8.24
C PRO A 103 5.21 -3.66 -7.64
N ILE A 104 4.38 -4.65 -7.91
CA ILE A 104 2.95 -4.67 -7.50
C ILE A 104 2.67 -5.63 -6.34
N CYS A 105 3.53 -6.61 -6.11
CA CYS A 105 3.42 -7.56 -5.01
C CYS A 105 4.77 -7.86 -4.39
N GLY A 106 4.74 -8.31 -3.15
CA GLY A 106 5.88 -8.88 -2.43
C GLY A 106 5.48 -10.18 -1.74
N LEU A 107 6.39 -11.13 -1.64
CA LEU A 107 6.18 -12.39 -0.95
C LEU A 107 7.24 -12.56 0.13
N ILE A 108 6.83 -12.60 1.40
CA ILE A 108 7.71 -12.75 2.55
C ILE A 108 7.74 -14.22 2.94
N ASP A 109 8.94 -14.81 2.90
CA ASP A 109 9.24 -16.20 3.26
C ASP A 109 8.34 -17.25 2.60
N GLY A 110 7.80 -16.95 1.41
CA GLY A 110 6.87 -17.84 0.71
C GLY A 110 5.50 -18.02 1.40
N LYS A 111 5.20 -17.24 2.45
CA LYS A 111 4.04 -17.43 3.32
C LYS A 111 3.13 -16.21 3.44
N ILE A 112 3.66 -15.00 3.33
CA ILE A 112 2.89 -13.78 3.49
C ILE A 112 2.93 -13.02 2.17
N LEU A 113 1.77 -12.92 1.51
CA LEU A 113 1.62 -12.20 0.26
C LEU A 113 1.19 -10.76 0.53
N CYS A 114 1.98 -9.80 0.02
CA CYS A 114 1.76 -8.37 0.19
C CYS A 114 1.37 -7.73 -1.15
N MET A 115 0.34 -6.90 -1.16
CA MET A 115 -0.06 -6.05 -2.28
C MET A 115 -0.78 -4.82 -1.76
N HIS A 116 -1.11 -3.88 -2.65
CA HIS A 116 -1.84 -2.68 -2.27
C HIS A 116 -3.34 -2.93 -2.12
N GLY A 117 -4.02 -3.36 -3.18
CA GLY A 117 -5.46 -3.63 -3.21
C GLY A 117 -5.80 -4.98 -2.61
N GLY A 118 -5.90 -5.99 -3.43
CA GLY A 118 -6.24 -7.35 -3.02
C GLY A 118 -5.97 -8.38 -4.10
N ILE A 119 -6.61 -9.52 -3.99
CA ILE A 119 -6.46 -10.61 -4.95
C ILE A 119 -7.31 -10.40 -6.20
N SER A 120 -7.05 -11.19 -7.24
CA SER A 120 -7.73 -11.14 -8.54
C SER A 120 -8.29 -12.51 -8.91
N PRO A 121 -9.44 -12.57 -9.60
CA PRO A 121 -9.92 -13.83 -10.21
C PRO A 121 -8.94 -14.41 -11.22
N GLU A 122 -8.03 -13.58 -11.79
CA GLU A 122 -7.01 -14.02 -12.72
C GLU A 122 -5.74 -14.57 -12.04
N LEU A 123 -5.64 -14.45 -10.70
CA LEU A 123 -4.46 -14.89 -9.92
C LEU A 123 -4.57 -16.36 -9.52
N TYR A 124 -4.58 -17.26 -10.48
CA TYR A 124 -4.65 -18.71 -10.28
C TYR A 124 -3.29 -19.36 -9.94
N ASP A 125 -2.18 -18.72 -10.25
CA ASP A 125 -0.81 -19.10 -9.86
C ASP A 125 -0.02 -17.83 -9.58
N LEU A 126 0.68 -17.76 -8.44
CA LEU A 126 1.49 -16.58 -8.07
C LEU A 126 2.56 -16.24 -9.13
N LYS A 127 2.98 -17.23 -9.92
CA LYS A 127 3.93 -17.02 -11.02
C LYS A 127 3.40 -16.10 -12.11
N VAL A 128 2.07 -15.97 -12.29
CA VAL A 128 1.51 -15.08 -13.32
C VAL A 128 1.84 -13.61 -13.05
N ILE A 129 2.13 -13.24 -11.79
CA ILE A 129 2.58 -11.90 -11.41
C ILE A 129 3.88 -11.52 -12.14
N HIS A 130 4.77 -12.49 -12.38
CA HIS A 130 6.01 -12.26 -13.12
C HIS A 130 5.79 -11.91 -14.60
N ASN A 131 4.60 -12.23 -15.15
CA ASN A 131 4.25 -11.90 -16.53
C ASN A 131 3.78 -10.45 -16.70
N VAL A 132 3.50 -9.75 -15.59
CA VAL A 132 3.14 -8.33 -15.63
C VAL A 132 4.33 -7.52 -16.11
N LYS A 133 4.21 -7.00 -17.33
CA LYS A 133 5.28 -6.20 -17.96
C LYS A 133 5.40 -4.85 -17.26
N ARG A 134 6.62 -4.41 -17.02
CA ARG A 134 6.97 -3.09 -16.53
C ARG A 134 8.10 -2.49 -17.36
N PRO A 135 8.12 -1.19 -17.68
CA PRO A 135 7.18 -0.17 -17.24
C PRO A 135 5.85 -0.21 -18.00
N GLN A 136 4.73 0.01 -17.27
CA GLN A 136 3.40 0.27 -17.85
C GLN A 136 2.51 1.05 -16.88
N ASP A 137 1.54 1.78 -17.43
CA ASP A 137 0.51 2.40 -16.61
C ASP A 137 -0.50 1.36 -16.10
N VAL A 138 -1.30 1.71 -15.09
CA VAL A 138 -2.32 0.81 -14.56
C VAL A 138 -3.44 0.64 -15.58
N PRO A 139 -3.73 -0.59 -16.03
CA PRO A 139 -4.82 -0.83 -16.96
C PRO A 139 -6.19 -0.67 -16.27
N GLU A 140 -7.25 -0.50 -17.04
CA GLU A 140 -8.62 -0.34 -16.53
C GLU A 140 -9.21 -1.65 -15.96
N PHE A 141 -8.67 -2.81 -16.32
CA PHE A 141 -9.10 -4.14 -15.88
C PHE A 141 -7.96 -5.15 -15.93
N GLY A 142 -8.21 -6.33 -15.37
CA GLY A 142 -7.28 -7.46 -15.37
C GLY A 142 -6.38 -7.51 -14.14
N LEU A 143 -5.49 -8.51 -14.09
CA LEU A 143 -4.69 -8.86 -12.92
C LEU A 143 -4.03 -7.65 -12.23
N MET A 144 -3.33 -6.80 -12.98
CA MET A 144 -2.63 -5.66 -12.40
C MET A 144 -3.60 -4.63 -11.80
N CYS A 145 -4.73 -4.38 -12.47
CA CYS A 145 -5.78 -3.52 -11.95
C CYS A 145 -6.33 -4.06 -10.62
N ASP A 146 -6.65 -5.34 -10.57
CA ASP A 146 -7.24 -5.96 -9.40
C ASP A 146 -6.29 -5.94 -8.19
N LEU A 147 -4.99 -6.25 -8.40
CA LEU A 147 -3.99 -6.21 -7.34
C LEU A 147 -3.81 -4.82 -6.70
N LEU A 148 -4.26 -3.76 -7.39
CA LEU A 148 -4.19 -2.38 -6.91
C LEU A 148 -5.55 -1.83 -6.41
N TRP A 149 -6.68 -2.44 -6.78
CA TRP A 149 -8.01 -1.88 -6.56
C TRP A 149 -9.01 -2.76 -5.83
N SER A 150 -8.84 -4.10 -5.83
CA SER A 150 -9.83 -4.99 -5.23
C SER A 150 -9.85 -4.88 -3.70
N ASP A 151 -11.03 -5.13 -3.11
CA ASP A 151 -11.26 -5.03 -1.68
C ASP A 151 -11.86 -6.31 -1.09
N PRO A 152 -11.52 -6.70 0.15
CA PRO A 152 -12.25 -7.71 0.89
C PRO A 152 -13.63 -7.17 1.32
N GLU A 153 -14.66 -8.03 1.24
CA GLU A 153 -16.02 -7.71 1.68
C GLU A 153 -16.50 -8.79 2.66
N PRO A 154 -16.61 -8.46 3.96
CA PRO A 154 -16.88 -9.46 5.01
C PRO A 154 -18.21 -10.22 4.84
N GLU A 155 -19.24 -9.56 4.32
CA GLU A 155 -20.58 -10.15 4.16
C GLU A 155 -20.74 -10.95 2.87
N LEU A 156 -19.74 -10.90 1.99
CA LEU A 156 -19.79 -11.55 0.68
C LEU A 156 -19.28 -12.99 0.75
N ARG A 157 -19.89 -13.85 -0.09
CA ARG A 157 -19.35 -15.14 -0.50
C ARG A 157 -18.95 -15.06 -1.96
N GLY A 158 -17.72 -15.40 -2.30
CA GLY A 158 -17.27 -15.34 -3.70
C GLY A 158 -16.89 -13.93 -4.14
N TRP A 159 -17.14 -13.59 -5.40
CA TRP A 159 -16.76 -12.35 -6.06
C TRP A 159 -17.97 -11.50 -6.43
N ALA A 160 -17.84 -10.19 -6.37
CA ALA A 160 -18.80 -9.21 -6.91
C ALA A 160 -18.08 -8.01 -7.53
N GLU A 161 -18.78 -7.23 -8.34
CA GLU A 161 -18.28 -5.96 -8.85
C GLU A 161 -18.11 -4.96 -7.71
N SER A 162 -17.03 -4.18 -7.75
CA SER A 162 -16.76 -3.15 -6.75
C SER A 162 -17.62 -1.91 -6.97
N GLU A 163 -18.17 -1.35 -5.90
CA GLU A 163 -18.86 -0.04 -5.92
C GLU A 163 -17.92 1.12 -6.30
N ARG A 164 -16.61 0.90 -6.31
CA ARG A 164 -15.64 1.88 -6.83
C ARG A 164 -15.76 2.09 -8.35
N GLY A 165 -16.52 1.24 -9.06
CA GLY A 165 -16.64 1.27 -10.52
C GLY A 165 -15.44 0.69 -11.26
N VAL A 166 -14.49 0.07 -10.55
CA VAL A 166 -13.31 -0.62 -11.07
C VAL A 166 -13.00 -1.85 -10.22
N SER A 167 -12.54 -2.95 -10.86
CA SER A 167 -12.17 -4.19 -10.17
C SER A 167 -13.32 -4.87 -9.40
N TYR A 168 -13.00 -5.64 -8.38
CA TYR A 168 -13.90 -6.54 -7.68
C TYR A 168 -13.83 -6.36 -6.16
N VAL A 169 -14.86 -6.86 -5.48
CA VAL A 169 -14.82 -7.21 -4.08
C VAL A 169 -14.85 -8.74 -3.94
N PHE A 170 -14.19 -9.24 -2.89
CA PHE A 170 -14.06 -10.69 -2.65
C PHE A 170 -14.35 -11.04 -1.20
N GLY A 171 -15.10 -12.12 -1.02
CA GLY A 171 -15.56 -12.60 0.28
C GLY A 171 -14.55 -13.50 1.00
N TYR A 172 -14.90 -13.87 2.24
CA TYR A 172 -14.03 -14.65 3.11
C TYR A 172 -13.71 -16.05 2.54
N GLU A 173 -14.65 -16.70 1.85
CA GLU A 173 -14.43 -18.04 1.26
C GLU A 173 -13.34 -17.99 0.18
N VAL A 174 -13.29 -16.88 -0.59
CA VAL A 174 -12.27 -16.66 -1.62
C VAL A 174 -10.88 -16.51 -0.98
N ILE A 175 -10.78 -15.79 0.14
CA ILE A 175 -9.52 -15.60 0.87
C ILE A 175 -9.02 -16.95 1.41
N GLU A 176 -9.89 -17.73 2.05
CA GLU A 176 -9.54 -19.03 2.62
C GLU A 176 -9.09 -20.03 1.54
N GLU A 177 -9.82 -20.08 0.41
CA GLU A 177 -9.47 -20.95 -0.71
C GLU A 177 -8.15 -20.53 -1.37
N PHE A 178 -7.95 -19.24 -1.58
CA PHE A 178 -6.73 -18.67 -2.16
C PHE A 178 -5.50 -19.01 -1.30
N ASN A 179 -5.56 -18.75 0.01
CA ASN A 179 -4.45 -19.02 0.92
C ASN A 179 -4.13 -20.52 0.98
N ARG A 180 -5.16 -21.35 1.05
CA ARG A 180 -4.99 -22.81 1.03
C ARG A 180 -4.36 -23.30 -0.28
N HIS A 181 -4.83 -22.79 -1.43
CA HIS A 181 -4.32 -23.17 -2.75
C HIS A 181 -2.84 -22.81 -2.93
N HIS A 182 -2.45 -21.63 -2.47
CA HIS A 182 -1.09 -21.13 -2.62
C HIS A 182 -0.17 -21.43 -1.42
N ASN A 183 -0.65 -22.16 -0.42
CA ASN A 183 0.08 -22.48 0.81
C ASN A 183 0.57 -21.22 1.54
N LEU A 184 -0.26 -20.16 1.56
CA LEU A 184 -0.04 -18.93 2.27
C LEU A 184 -0.66 -18.96 3.66
N ASP A 185 -0.03 -18.28 4.59
CA ASP A 185 -0.56 -18.11 5.95
C ASP A 185 -1.34 -16.80 6.08
N LEU A 186 -0.96 -15.76 5.31
CA LEU A 186 -1.55 -14.44 5.42
C LEU A 186 -1.45 -13.64 4.11
N ILE A 187 -2.50 -12.87 3.81
CA ILE A 187 -2.46 -11.77 2.85
C ILE A 187 -2.40 -10.46 3.64
N VAL A 188 -1.47 -9.57 3.29
CA VAL A 188 -1.34 -8.23 3.87
C VAL A 188 -1.59 -7.20 2.77
N ARG A 189 -2.56 -6.32 2.96
CA ARG A 189 -2.96 -5.31 1.99
C ARG A 189 -3.26 -3.96 2.67
N ALA A 190 -3.48 -2.93 1.90
CA ALA A 190 -3.69 -1.56 2.33
C ALA A 190 -5.01 -0.99 1.76
N HIS A 191 -5.02 0.18 1.12
CA HIS A 191 -6.08 0.70 0.25
C HIS A 191 -7.41 1.10 0.92
N GLN A 192 -7.77 0.58 2.07
CA GLN A 192 -8.96 0.96 2.83
C GLN A 192 -8.57 1.57 4.18
N VAL A 193 -9.24 2.68 4.51
CA VAL A 193 -9.13 3.28 5.86
C VAL A 193 -9.77 2.34 6.85
N VAL A 194 -9.06 2.04 7.94
CA VAL A 194 -9.55 1.24 9.06
C VAL A 194 -9.32 1.99 10.37
N GLU A 195 -10.28 1.93 11.29
CA GLU A 195 -10.34 2.77 12.49
C GLU A 195 -9.08 2.62 13.37
N ASP A 196 -8.68 1.38 13.64
CA ASP A 196 -7.53 1.07 14.52
C ASP A 196 -6.18 1.02 13.77
N GLY A 197 -6.15 1.39 12.48
CA GLY A 197 -4.97 1.32 11.62
C GLY A 197 -4.68 -0.08 11.06
N TYR A 198 -5.34 -1.11 11.53
CA TYR A 198 -5.36 -2.46 10.96
C TYR A 198 -6.68 -3.17 11.23
N GLU A 199 -7.07 -4.07 10.32
CA GLU A 199 -8.28 -4.88 10.45
C GLU A 199 -8.07 -6.27 9.84
N PHE A 200 -8.46 -7.32 10.59
CA PHE A 200 -8.39 -8.69 10.13
C PHE A 200 -9.69 -9.15 9.45
N HIS A 201 -9.54 -9.94 8.40
CA HIS A 201 -10.62 -10.58 7.67
C HIS A 201 -10.40 -12.10 7.61
N ALA A 202 -11.47 -12.89 7.32
CA ALA A 202 -11.42 -14.32 7.07
C ALA A 202 -10.61 -15.10 8.13
N ASN A 203 -11.02 -15.05 9.39
CA ASN A 203 -10.32 -15.74 10.50
C ASN A 203 -8.81 -15.42 10.56
N ARG A 204 -8.44 -14.16 10.36
CA ARG A 204 -7.05 -13.66 10.34
C ARG A 204 -6.20 -14.15 9.18
N GLN A 205 -6.81 -14.53 8.07
CA GLN A 205 -6.09 -14.93 6.86
C GLN A 205 -5.81 -13.78 5.89
N LEU A 206 -6.41 -12.60 6.14
CA LEU A 206 -6.10 -11.34 5.48
C LEU A 206 -6.09 -10.23 6.52
N VAL A 207 -5.18 -9.27 6.39
CA VAL A 207 -5.15 -8.05 7.19
C VAL A 207 -5.04 -6.83 6.29
N THR A 208 -5.89 -5.83 6.55
CA THR A 208 -5.77 -4.48 6.00
C THR A 208 -4.92 -3.64 6.94
N ILE A 209 -3.92 -2.92 6.40
CA ILE A 209 -3.06 -2.00 7.15
C ILE A 209 -3.18 -0.62 6.52
N PHE A 210 -3.45 0.38 7.32
CA PHE A 210 -3.53 1.77 6.89
C PHE A 210 -2.65 2.64 7.79
N SER A 211 -1.63 3.31 7.24
CA SER A 211 -0.56 3.95 8.02
C SER A 211 -0.65 5.47 8.10
N ALA A 212 -1.70 6.08 7.50
CA ALA A 212 -1.96 7.52 7.55
C ALA A 212 -3.01 7.85 8.64
N PRO A 213 -2.62 8.23 9.87
CA PRO A 213 -3.56 8.56 10.93
C PRO A 213 -4.31 9.86 10.61
N ASN A 214 -5.54 10.01 11.13
CA ASN A 214 -6.42 11.17 10.88
C ASN A 214 -6.48 11.52 9.38
N TYR A 215 -6.80 10.51 8.57
CA TYR A 215 -6.74 10.58 7.12
C TYR A 215 -7.59 11.72 6.56
N CYS A 216 -7.02 12.53 5.68
CA CYS A 216 -7.61 13.75 5.11
C CYS A 216 -8.01 14.82 6.15
N GLY A 217 -7.71 14.63 7.44
CA GLY A 217 -8.25 15.46 8.51
C GLY A 217 -9.77 15.27 8.76
N GLU A 218 -10.35 14.24 8.15
CA GLU A 218 -11.79 13.93 8.19
C GLU A 218 -12.07 12.63 8.97
N PHE A 219 -11.14 11.67 8.90
CA PHE A 219 -11.24 10.38 9.60
C PHE A 219 -10.53 10.45 10.95
N ASP A 220 -11.12 9.84 11.98
CA ASP A 220 -10.53 9.74 13.32
C ASP A 220 -9.77 8.42 13.50
N ASN A 221 -9.17 7.92 12.44
CA ASN A 221 -8.44 6.67 12.42
C ASN A 221 -7.03 6.80 12.99
N ALA A 222 -6.56 5.74 13.62
CA ALA A 222 -5.14 5.55 13.91
C ALA A 222 -4.37 5.11 12.64
N GLY A 223 -3.05 5.27 12.65
CA GLY A 223 -2.15 4.64 11.69
C GLY A 223 -1.63 3.32 12.24
N GLY A 224 -1.69 2.25 11.46
CA GLY A 224 -1.20 0.93 11.84
C GLY A 224 0.03 0.51 11.05
N LEU A 225 0.89 -0.28 11.69
CA LEU A 225 2.06 -0.92 11.10
C LEU A 225 2.11 -2.36 11.58
N MET A 226 2.52 -3.28 10.72
CA MET A 226 2.72 -4.68 11.08
C MET A 226 4.22 -4.99 11.09
N GLN A 227 4.70 -5.60 12.16
CA GLN A 227 6.06 -6.06 12.29
C GLN A 227 6.10 -7.59 12.30
N ILE A 228 7.00 -8.15 11.52
CA ILE A 228 7.26 -9.60 11.45
C ILE A 228 8.69 -9.82 11.95
N ASP A 229 8.85 -10.62 12.98
CA ASP A 229 10.17 -10.98 13.51
C ASP A 229 10.82 -12.15 12.77
N ALA A 230 11.96 -12.60 13.26
CA ALA A 230 12.71 -13.71 12.65
C ALA A 230 12.01 -15.07 12.77
N ASP A 231 11.12 -15.22 13.72
CA ASP A 231 10.33 -16.43 13.95
C ASP A 231 8.95 -16.37 13.27
N MET A 232 8.74 -15.39 12.38
CA MET A 232 7.49 -15.12 11.67
C MET A 232 6.33 -14.73 12.59
N VAL A 233 6.61 -14.25 13.81
CA VAL A 233 5.60 -13.74 14.71
C VAL A 233 5.23 -12.31 14.30
N CYS A 234 3.91 -12.09 14.12
CA CYS A 234 3.33 -10.83 13.72
C CYS A 234 2.89 -10.01 14.93
N SER A 235 3.27 -8.74 14.95
CA SER A 235 2.84 -7.76 15.95
C SER A 235 2.47 -6.45 15.29
N PHE A 236 1.71 -5.59 15.98
CA PHE A 236 1.25 -4.31 15.43
C PHE A 236 1.77 -3.14 16.26
N LYS A 237 2.12 -2.06 15.59
CA LYS A 237 2.35 -0.76 16.21
C LYS A 237 1.31 0.24 15.71
N ILE A 238 0.82 1.06 16.64
CA ILE A 238 -0.21 2.07 16.37
C ILE A 238 0.43 3.44 16.46
N ILE A 239 0.19 4.25 15.46
CA ILE A 239 0.65 5.63 15.37
C ILE A 239 -0.56 6.55 15.52
N LYS A 240 -0.45 7.47 16.48
CA LYS A 240 -1.39 8.58 16.61
C LYS A 240 -0.94 9.75 15.72
N PRO A 241 -1.85 10.62 15.30
CA PRO A 241 -1.51 11.81 14.54
C PRO A 241 -0.37 12.59 15.20
N SER A 242 0.56 13.13 14.41
CA SER A 242 1.61 14.01 14.93
C SER A 242 1.01 15.36 15.35
N ASP A 243 1.45 15.90 16.49
CA ASP A 243 0.98 17.20 17.00
C ASP A 243 1.38 18.40 16.10
N SER A 244 2.24 18.16 15.10
CA SER A 244 2.75 19.17 14.15
C SER A 244 1.77 19.57 13.05
N ARG A 245 0.53 19.05 13.04
CA ARG A 245 -0.51 19.37 12.06
C ARG A 245 -1.38 20.58 12.39
N LYS A 246 -1.06 21.37 13.41
CA LYS A 246 -1.74 22.66 13.56
C LYS A 246 -1.23 23.59 12.46
N PRO A 247 -2.10 24.00 11.49
CA PRO A 247 -1.72 25.05 10.58
C PRO A 247 -1.48 26.32 11.40
N ASP A 248 -0.35 26.99 11.16
CA ASP A 248 -0.14 28.38 11.52
C ASP A 248 -1.10 29.28 10.73
#